data_3c5dbd3a6b801d8334e3b69532365cdb
#
_entry.id   3c5dbd3a6b801d8334e3b69532365cdb
#
_cell.length_a   1.000
_cell.length_b   1.000
_cell.length_c   1.000
_cell.angle_alpha   90.00
_cell.angle_beta   90.00
_cell.angle_gamma   90.00
#
_symmetry.space_group_name_H-M   'P 1'
#
loop_
_entity.id
_entity.type
_entity.pdbx_description
1 polymer ?
#
loop_
_entity_poly.entity_id
_entity_poly.type
_entity_poly.pdbx_seq_one_letter_code
_entity_poly.pdbx_strand_id
1 'polypeptide(L)'
;MGPAPVVFNFFRQFKSLVDKFKPNRVYVVLEGRPVQRYEILPEYKATRRVEETDPKYEELQKFFKQKEKIVELLSSYFPVSVIRHPTSECDDTIYNLIKKSSTAVPWVVVSNDTDFIQLIQQYSHVKVWNPIKKEFLEAPEDYDYVTWKSLRGDGSDNIPGIPGIG
;
A
#
# COMPACT_ATOMS: atom_id res chain seq x y z
N MET A 1 15.32 2.60 -23.27
CA MET A 1 14.01 2.46 -22.60
C MET A 1 13.10 3.56 -23.10
N GLY A 2 11.80 3.28 -23.32
CA GLY A 2 10.83 4.27 -23.77
C GLY A 2 10.66 5.42 -22.77
N PRO A 3 10.03 6.53 -23.18
CA PRO A 3 9.97 7.77 -22.39
C PRO A 3 9.21 7.69 -21.06
N ALA A 4 8.50 6.59 -20.77
CA ALA A 4 7.71 6.42 -19.55
C ALA A 4 7.65 4.96 -19.05
N PRO A 5 8.78 4.39 -18.60
CA PRO A 5 8.83 2.97 -18.21
C PRO A 5 7.93 2.62 -17.04
N VAL A 6 7.71 3.53 -16.08
CA VAL A 6 6.84 3.32 -14.92
C VAL A 6 5.38 3.22 -15.36
N VAL A 7 4.93 4.13 -16.24
CA VAL A 7 3.55 4.12 -16.77
C VAL A 7 3.28 2.81 -17.51
N PHE A 8 4.18 2.43 -18.43
CA PHE A 8 4.01 1.19 -19.21
C PHE A 8 3.96 -0.05 -18.31
N ASN A 9 4.91 -0.17 -17.38
CA ASN A 9 4.98 -1.31 -16.48
C ASN A 9 3.75 -1.38 -15.55
N PHE A 10 3.27 -0.23 -15.07
CA PHE A 10 2.06 -0.18 -14.26
C PHE A 10 0.85 -0.74 -15.03
N PHE A 11 0.56 -0.23 -16.22
CA PHE A 11 -0.61 -0.68 -16.97
C PHE A 11 -0.50 -2.13 -17.45
N ARG A 12 0.71 -2.61 -17.74
CA ARG A 12 0.94 -4.03 -18.03
C ARG A 12 0.60 -4.92 -16.83
N GLN A 13 1.05 -4.53 -15.63
CA GLN A 13 0.73 -5.26 -14.40
C GLN A 13 -0.77 -5.12 -14.05
N PHE A 14 -1.31 -3.93 -14.15
CA PHE A 14 -2.72 -3.66 -13.91
C PHE A 14 -3.62 -4.54 -14.78
N LYS A 15 -3.34 -4.61 -16.09
CA LYS A 15 -4.06 -5.52 -17.00
C LYS A 15 -3.97 -6.98 -16.53
N SER A 16 -2.77 -7.44 -16.19
CA SER A 16 -2.57 -8.82 -15.72
C SER A 16 -3.37 -9.14 -14.46
N LEU A 17 -3.48 -8.19 -13.52
CA LEU A 17 -4.27 -8.34 -12.30
C LEU A 17 -5.77 -8.36 -12.59
N VAL A 18 -6.25 -7.49 -13.47
CA VAL A 18 -7.66 -7.47 -13.91
C VAL A 18 -8.04 -8.77 -14.61
N ASP A 19 -7.19 -9.25 -15.51
CA ASP A 19 -7.41 -10.53 -16.21
C ASP A 19 -7.43 -11.71 -15.24
N LYS A 20 -6.56 -11.68 -14.21
CA LYS A 20 -6.47 -12.75 -13.21
C LYS A 20 -7.67 -12.79 -12.27
N PHE A 21 -8.05 -11.65 -11.72
CA PHE A 21 -9.05 -11.59 -10.65
C PHE A 21 -10.46 -11.27 -11.16
N LYS A 22 -10.59 -10.73 -12.37
CA LYS A 22 -11.88 -10.33 -13.00
C LYS A 22 -12.79 -9.57 -12.03
N PRO A 23 -12.29 -8.48 -11.41
CA PRO A 23 -13.00 -7.77 -10.36
C PRO A 23 -14.24 -7.05 -10.92
N ASN A 24 -15.32 -6.98 -10.13
CA ASN A 24 -16.48 -6.15 -10.43
C ASN A 24 -16.22 -4.66 -10.19
N ARG A 25 -15.31 -4.35 -9.25
CA ARG A 25 -14.89 -2.97 -8.91
C ARG A 25 -13.39 -2.95 -8.61
N VAL A 26 -12.75 -1.86 -8.98
CA VAL A 26 -11.35 -1.62 -8.69
C VAL A 26 -11.22 -0.28 -7.96
N TYR A 27 -10.52 -0.30 -6.85
CA TYR A 27 -10.12 0.87 -6.09
C TYR A 27 -8.61 1.03 -6.20
N VAL A 28 -8.18 2.20 -6.61
CA VAL A 28 -6.76 2.60 -6.61
C VAL A 28 -6.58 3.60 -5.48
N VAL A 29 -5.96 3.15 -4.40
CA VAL A 29 -5.81 3.96 -3.20
C VAL A 29 -4.43 4.60 -3.20
N LEU A 30 -4.41 5.91 -3.09
CA LEU A 30 -3.20 6.72 -3.11
C LEU A 30 -2.79 7.12 -1.71
N GLU A 31 -1.48 7.28 -1.54
CA GLU A 31 -0.88 7.74 -0.30
C GLU A 31 -1.29 9.17 0.03
N GLY A 32 -1.70 9.39 1.28
CA GLY A 32 -1.87 10.70 1.88
C GLY A 32 -0.78 11.00 2.91
N ARG A 33 -0.89 12.12 3.60
CA ARG A 33 0.08 12.50 4.64
C ARG A 33 -0.43 12.05 6.02
N PRO A 34 0.24 11.15 6.74
CA PRO A 34 -0.22 10.64 8.03
C PRO A 34 -0.02 11.66 9.16
N VAL A 35 -0.86 12.70 9.19
CA VAL A 35 -0.72 13.83 10.11
C VAL A 35 -0.70 13.38 11.56
N GLN A 36 -1.64 12.53 11.96
CA GLN A 36 -1.71 12.03 13.34
C GLN A 36 -0.49 11.22 13.75
N ARG A 37 0.11 10.44 12.84
CA ARG A 37 1.33 9.68 13.13
C ARG A 37 2.51 10.61 13.37
N TYR A 38 2.62 11.70 12.64
CA TYR A 38 3.67 12.72 12.87
C TYR A 38 3.46 13.52 14.17
N GLU A 39 2.22 13.71 14.60
CA GLU A 39 1.93 14.33 15.90
C GLU A 39 2.35 13.44 17.06
N ILE A 40 2.15 12.13 16.95
CA ILE A 40 2.51 11.14 17.97
C ILE A 40 4.03 10.85 17.94
N LEU A 41 4.59 10.66 16.75
CA LEU A 41 6.00 10.32 16.53
C LEU A 41 6.57 11.20 15.40
N PRO A 42 7.18 12.36 15.72
CA PRO A 42 7.76 13.26 14.70
C PRO A 42 8.81 12.61 13.81
N GLU A 43 9.51 11.61 14.33
CA GLU A 43 10.51 10.80 13.62
C GLU A 43 9.92 9.69 12.71
N TYR A 44 8.59 9.57 12.65
CA TYR A 44 7.94 8.58 11.82
C TYR A 44 8.36 8.72 10.35
N LYS A 45 8.85 7.63 9.77
CA LYS A 45 9.38 7.56 8.39
C LYS A 45 10.49 8.58 8.08
N ALA A 46 11.19 9.12 9.09
CA ALA A 46 12.22 10.15 8.87
C ALA A 46 13.33 9.64 7.94
N THR A 47 13.66 8.35 8.02
CA THR A 47 14.69 7.69 7.20
C THR A 47 14.35 7.61 5.71
N ARG A 48 13.08 7.85 5.33
CA ARG A 48 12.62 7.81 3.93
C ARG A 48 12.73 9.15 3.20
N ARG A 49 13.14 10.21 3.90
CA ARG A 49 13.30 11.54 3.30
C ARG A 49 14.52 11.56 2.40
N VAL A 50 14.34 12.06 1.19
CA VAL A 50 15.42 12.26 0.21
C VAL A 50 15.62 13.76 0.09
N GLU A 51 16.80 14.22 0.46
CA GLU A 51 17.18 15.64 0.36
C GLU A 51 17.38 16.04 -1.10
N GLU A 52 17.17 17.32 -1.42
CA GLU A 52 17.33 17.84 -2.79
C GLU A 52 18.76 17.68 -3.33
N THR A 53 19.72 17.59 -2.43
CA THR A 53 21.15 17.36 -2.74
C THR A 53 21.49 15.90 -3.02
N ASP A 54 20.58 14.97 -2.76
CA ASP A 54 20.78 13.53 -3.02
C ASP A 54 20.76 13.26 -4.53
N PRO A 55 21.72 12.53 -5.08
CA PRO A 55 21.74 12.15 -6.50
C PRO A 55 20.47 11.42 -6.97
N LYS A 56 19.72 10.80 -6.05
CA LYS A 56 18.44 10.11 -6.33
C LYS A 56 17.25 11.06 -6.44
N TYR A 57 17.39 12.33 -6.07
CA TYR A 57 16.29 13.29 -6.04
C TYR A 57 15.67 13.50 -7.43
N GLU A 58 16.50 13.64 -8.46
CA GLU A 58 15.98 13.79 -9.83
C GLU A 58 15.21 12.56 -10.33
N GLU A 59 15.70 11.35 -9.99
CA GLU A 59 14.99 10.11 -10.34
C GLU A 59 13.64 10.03 -9.65
N LEU A 60 13.60 10.41 -8.38
CA LEU A 60 12.37 10.47 -7.58
C LEU A 60 11.37 11.47 -8.19
N GLN A 61 11.83 12.64 -8.62
CA GLN A 61 10.96 13.62 -9.30
C GLN A 61 10.40 13.08 -10.62
N LYS A 62 11.23 12.39 -11.42
CA LYS A 62 10.78 11.73 -12.65
C LYS A 62 9.76 10.62 -12.37
N PHE A 63 9.96 9.87 -11.29
CA PHE A 63 9.01 8.85 -10.84
C PHE A 63 7.66 9.49 -10.44
N PHE A 64 7.67 10.56 -9.66
CA PHE A 64 6.44 11.24 -9.24
C PHE A 64 5.64 11.79 -10.43
N LYS A 65 6.30 12.40 -11.42
CA LYS A 65 5.64 12.86 -12.66
C LYS A 65 4.96 11.70 -13.41
N GLN A 66 5.61 10.53 -13.48
CA GLN A 66 5.00 9.34 -14.11
C GLN A 66 3.83 8.78 -13.27
N LYS A 67 3.93 8.82 -11.93
CA LYS A 67 2.84 8.45 -11.02
C LYS A 67 1.62 9.36 -11.22
N GLU A 68 1.82 10.67 -11.33
CA GLU A 68 0.73 11.63 -11.62
C GLU A 68 0.06 11.30 -12.96
N LYS A 69 0.85 10.98 -13.99
CA LYS A 69 0.31 10.56 -15.29
C LYS A 69 -0.50 9.27 -15.22
N ILE A 70 -0.09 8.30 -14.40
CA ILE A 70 -0.88 7.08 -14.14
C ILE A 70 -2.23 7.45 -13.51
N VAL A 71 -2.23 8.32 -12.50
CA VAL A 71 -3.45 8.76 -11.80
C VAL A 71 -4.40 9.48 -12.76
N GLU A 72 -3.89 10.38 -13.59
CA GLU A 72 -4.66 11.07 -14.62
C GLU A 72 -5.32 10.06 -15.59
N LEU A 73 -4.54 9.11 -16.13
CA LEU A 73 -5.04 8.12 -17.07
C LEU A 73 -6.09 7.20 -16.43
N LEU A 74 -5.86 6.74 -15.21
CA LEU A 74 -6.82 5.91 -14.47
C LEU A 74 -8.14 6.65 -14.25
N SER A 75 -8.08 7.89 -13.81
CA SER A 75 -9.28 8.69 -13.52
C SER A 75 -10.08 9.07 -14.76
N SER A 76 -9.39 9.24 -15.92
CA SER A 76 -10.02 9.72 -17.14
C SER A 76 -10.51 8.62 -18.06
N TYR A 77 -9.87 7.45 -18.06
CA TYR A 77 -10.09 6.44 -19.11
C TYR A 77 -10.45 5.05 -18.61
N PHE A 78 -10.41 4.81 -17.29
CA PHE A 78 -10.68 3.49 -16.73
C PHE A 78 -11.88 3.52 -15.77
N PRO A 79 -12.71 2.46 -15.73
CA PRO A 79 -13.82 2.35 -14.79
C PRO A 79 -13.33 1.94 -13.38
N VAL A 80 -12.46 2.76 -12.81
CA VAL A 80 -11.87 2.55 -11.48
C VAL A 80 -12.17 3.73 -10.56
N SER A 81 -12.19 3.50 -9.26
CA SER A 81 -12.29 4.57 -8.27
C SER A 81 -10.89 4.88 -7.74
N VAL A 82 -10.39 6.08 -8.03
CA VAL A 82 -9.13 6.58 -7.47
C VAL A 82 -9.44 7.35 -6.20
N ILE A 83 -8.86 6.91 -5.07
CA ILE A 83 -9.16 7.44 -3.74
C ILE A 83 -7.86 7.92 -3.09
N ARG A 84 -7.89 9.10 -2.50
CA ARG A 84 -6.85 9.63 -1.61
C ARG A 84 -7.49 10.27 -0.39
N HIS A 85 -7.06 9.86 0.78
CA HIS A 85 -7.39 10.60 2.00
C HIS A 85 -6.22 11.55 2.30
N PRO A 86 -6.46 12.87 2.47
CA PRO A 86 -5.37 13.84 2.55
C PRO A 86 -4.49 13.69 3.79
N THR A 87 -5.04 13.19 4.89
CA THR A 87 -4.38 13.12 6.22
C THR A 87 -4.13 11.70 6.72
N SER A 88 -4.35 10.67 5.88
CA SER A 88 -4.14 9.26 6.25
C SER A 88 -3.34 8.55 5.17
N GLU A 89 -2.66 7.48 5.54
CA GLU A 89 -1.96 6.60 4.59
C GLU A 89 -2.94 5.76 3.77
N CYS A 90 -2.45 5.18 2.68
CA CYS A 90 -3.28 4.32 1.83
C CYS A 90 -3.80 3.10 2.60
N ASP A 91 -3.03 2.56 3.53
CA ASP A 91 -3.37 1.38 4.34
C ASP A 91 -4.57 1.64 5.24
N ASP A 92 -4.61 2.80 5.91
CA ASP A 92 -5.76 3.23 6.72
C ASP A 92 -7.02 3.37 5.87
N THR A 93 -6.86 3.91 4.66
CA THR A 93 -7.97 4.08 3.72
C THR A 93 -8.50 2.74 3.24
N ILE A 94 -7.61 1.79 2.90
CA ILE A 94 -7.96 0.42 2.49
C ILE A 94 -8.68 -0.30 3.64
N TYR A 95 -8.14 -0.22 4.86
CA TYR A 95 -8.77 -0.79 6.06
C TYR A 95 -10.20 -0.26 6.23
N ASN A 96 -10.40 1.05 6.13
CA ASN A 96 -11.72 1.67 6.29
C ASN A 96 -12.71 1.27 5.18
N LEU A 97 -12.26 1.10 3.95
CA LEU A 97 -13.09 0.61 2.85
C LEU A 97 -13.59 -0.81 3.13
N ILE A 98 -12.68 -1.70 3.55
CA ILE A 98 -13.00 -3.09 3.89
C ILE A 98 -13.93 -3.17 5.09
N LYS A 99 -13.61 -2.46 6.18
CA LYS A 99 -14.42 -2.43 7.41
C LYS A 99 -15.86 -1.97 7.18
N LYS A 100 -16.07 -1.04 6.24
CA LYS A 100 -17.40 -0.53 5.90
C LYS A 100 -18.12 -1.36 4.85
N SER A 101 -17.45 -2.33 4.24
CA SER A 101 -18.06 -3.20 3.25
C SER A 101 -18.86 -4.33 3.88
N SER A 102 -19.76 -4.93 3.11
CA SER A 102 -20.43 -6.16 3.51
C SER A 102 -19.44 -7.32 3.52
N THR A 103 -19.50 -8.19 4.53
CA THR A 103 -18.71 -9.43 4.60
C THR A 103 -19.03 -10.43 3.48
N ALA A 104 -20.16 -10.27 2.79
CA ALA A 104 -20.51 -11.05 1.61
C ALA A 104 -19.70 -10.66 0.35
N VAL A 105 -18.99 -9.53 0.37
CA VAL A 105 -18.19 -9.06 -0.76
C VAL A 105 -16.73 -9.50 -0.57
N PRO A 106 -16.20 -10.38 -1.42
CA PRO A 106 -14.78 -10.78 -1.33
C PRO A 106 -13.87 -9.63 -1.79
N TRP A 107 -12.77 -9.44 -1.05
CA TRP A 107 -11.74 -8.45 -1.35
C TRP A 107 -10.41 -9.10 -1.70
N VAL A 108 -9.73 -8.55 -2.69
CA VAL A 108 -8.33 -8.82 -2.98
C VAL A 108 -7.56 -7.52 -2.87
N VAL A 109 -6.76 -7.38 -1.83
CA VAL A 109 -5.79 -6.29 -1.68
C VAL A 109 -4.53 -6.69 -2.46
N VAL A 110 -4.05 -5.82 -3.32
CA VAL A 110 -2.79 -6.05 -4.08
C VAL A 110 -1.70 -5.21 -3.44
N SER A 111 -0.82 -5.84 -2.70
CA SER A 111 0.30 -5.19 -2.00
C SER A 111 1.42 -6.19 -1.70
N ASN A 112 2.66 -5.70 -1.66
CA ASN A 112 3.79 -6.44 -1.12
C ASN A 112 4.06 -6.10 0.36
N ASP A 113 3.26 -5.22 0.94
CA ASP A 113 3.37 -4.84 2.35
C ASP A 113 2.76 -5.93 3.24
N THR A 114 3.54 -6.38 4.21
CA THR A 114 3.14 -7.42 5.15
C THR A 114 2.20 -6.90 6.23
N ASP A 115 2.06 -5.59 6.40
CA ASP A 115 1.14 -5.02 7.38
C ASP A 115 -0.32 -5.33 7.05
N PHE A 116 -0.62 -5.67 5.79
CA PHE A 116 -1.94 -6.17 5.39
C PHE A 116 -2.27 -7.58 5.92
N ILE A 117 -1.33 -8.31 6.52
CA ILE A 117 -1.59 -9.59 7.18
C ILE A 117 -2.65 -9.43 8.28
N GLN A 118 -2.66 -8.29 8.99
CA GLN A 118 -3.71 -7.98 9.96
C GLN A 118 -5.13 -8.05 9.38
N LEU A 119 -5.31 -7.69 8.10
CA LEU A 119 -6.63 -7.78 7.46
C LEU A 119 -7.05 -9.23 7.21
N ILE A 120 -6.09 -10.10 6.89
CA ILE A 120 -6.38 -11.53 6.68
C ILE A 120 -6.81 -12.17 7.99
N GLN A 121 -6.19 -11.81 9.11
CA GLN A 121 -6.56 -12.31 10.44
C GLN A 121 -7.94 -11.80 10.90
N GLN A 122 -8.28 -10.54 10.58
CA GLN A 122 -9.53 -9.93 11.02
C GLN A 122 -10.74 -10.25 10.14
N TYR A 123 -10.52 -10.49 8.84
CA TYR A 123 -11.59 -10.56 7.85
C TYR A 123 -11.44 -11.77 6.93
N SER A 124 -12.24 -12.82 7.14
CA SER A 124 -12.19 -14.06 6.35
C SER A 124 -12.52 -13.88 4.86
N HIS A 125 -13.18 -12.78 4.48
CA HIS A 125 -13.51 -12.43 3.09
C HIS A 125 -12.43 -11.58 2.40
N VAL A 126 -11.28 -11.35 3.06
CA VAL A 126 -10.15 -10.58 2.53
C VAL A 126 -8.97 -11.50 2.21
N LYS A 127 -8.38 -11.31 1.05
CA LYS A 127 -7.11 -11.91 0.64
C LYS A 127 -6.13 -10.83 0.22
N VAL A 128 -4.85 -11.06 0.47
CA VAL A 128 -3.77 -10.14 0.06
C VAL A 128 -2.89 -10.82 -0.97
N TRP A 129 -2.82 -10.25 -2.16
CA TRP A 129 -1.98 -10.73 -3.26
C TRP A 129 -0.67 -9.97 -3.30
N ASN A 130 0.44 -10.68 -3.14
CA ASN A 130 1.77 -10.11 -3.36
C ASN A 130 2.12 -10.13 -4.86
N PRO A 131 2.19 -8.97 -5.53
CA PRO A 131 2.42 -8.93 -6.98
C PRO A 131 3.87 -9.25 -7.37
N ILE A 132 4.83 -9.16 -6.42
CA ILE A 132 6.25 -9.47 -6.65
C ILE A 132 6.45 -10.97 -6.61
N LYS A 133 6.01 -11.62 -5.53
CA LYS A 133 6.11 -13.07 -5.33
C LYS A 133 5.08 -13.86 -6.15
N LYS A 134 4.01 -13.20 -6.61
CA LYS A 134 2.87 -13.81 -7.33
C LYS A 134 2.15 -14.89 -6.53
N GLU A 135 1.97 -14.64 -5.24
CA GLU A 135 1.29 -15.53 -4.29
C GLU A 135 0.37 -14.73 -3.37
N PHE A 136 -0.57 -15.41 -2.74
CA PHE A 136 -1.32 -14.81 -1.63
C PHE A 136 -0.48 -14.85 -0.36
N LEU A 137 -0.57 -13.77 0.43
CA LEU A 137 0.01 -13.79 1.78
C LEU A 137 -0.85 -14.67 2.68
N GLU A 138 -0.17 -15.35 3.61
CA GLU A 138 -0.79 -16.14 4.66
C GLU A 138 -0.62 -15.43 6.00
N ALA A 139 -1.63 -15.55 6.85
CA ALA A 139 -1.55 -15.05 8.21
C ALA A 139 -1.00 -16.13 9.13
N PRO A 140 -0.19 -15.78 10.14
CA PRO A 140 0.22 -16.73 11.16
C PRO A 140 -1.00 -17.23 11.95
N GLU A 141 -1.00 -18.53 12.29
CA GLU A 141 -2.08 -19.16 13.04
C GLU A 141 -1.85 -19.14 14.55
N ASP A 142 -0.59 -19.03 14.97
CA ASP A 142 -0.13 -19.20 16.35
C ASP A 142 0.08 -17.90 17.13
N TYR A 143 -0.02 -16.74 16.44
CA TYR A 143 0.09 -15.43 17.09
C TYR A 143 -0.74 -14.34 16.39
N ASP A 144 -1.10 -13.31 17.14
CA ASP A 144 -1.71 -12.09 16.64
C ASP A 144 -0.64 -11.19 15.98
N TYR A 145 -0.80 -10.90 14.69
CA TYR A 145 0.18 -10.16 13.91
C TYR A 145 0.38 -8.73 14.42
N VAL A 146 -0.69 -8.06 14.85
CA VAL A 146 -0.64 -6.68 15.35
C VAL A 146 0.14 -6.63 16.66
N THR A 147 -0.16 -7.54 17.58
CA THR A 147 0.57 -7.66 18.85
C THR A 147 2.06 -7.93 18.60
N TRP A 148 2.36 -8.90 17.75
CA TRP A 148 3.75 -9.23 17.40
C TRP A 148 4.47 -8.02 16.80
N LYS A 149 3.86 -7.34 15.83
CA LYS A 149 4.43 -6.15 15.17
C LYS A 149 4.65 -5.00 16.16
N SER A 150 3.69 -4.79 17.09
CA SER A 150 3.79 -3.76 18.12
C SER A 150 4.95 -3.97 19.08
N LEU A 151 5.23 -5.23 19.43
CA LEU A 151 6.35 -5.58 20.30
C LEU A 151 7.70 -5.46 19.57
N ARG A 152 7.74 -5.93 18.32
CA ARG A 152 8.96 -5.93 17.49
C ARG A 152 9.35 -4.54 16.99
N GLY A 153 8.36 -3.67 16.76
CA GLY A 153 8.56 -2.38 16.10
C GLY A 153 8.68 -2.50 14.57
N ASP A 154 8.98 -1.40 13.93
CA ASP A 154 9.23 -1.31 12.49
C ASP A 154 10.37 -0.35 12.17
N GLY A 155 11.55 -0.89 11.90
CA GLY A 155 12.73 -0.10 11.54
C GLY A 155 12.56 0.68 10.23
N SER A 156 11.71 0.20 9.29
CA SER A 156 11.45 0.91 8.04
C SER A 156 10.61 2.17 8.24
N ASP A 157 9.82 2.19 9.30
CA ASP A 157 8.99 3.33 9.69
C ASP A 157 9.57 4.14 10.86
N ASN A 158 10.78 3.77 11.29
CA ASN A 158 11.45 4.35 12.42
C ASN A 158 10.67 4.22 13.74
N ILE A 159 9.99 3.06 13.89
CA ILE A 159 9.24 2.71 15.11
C ILE A 159 10.10 1.73 15.92
N PRO A 160 10.57 2.12 17.11
CA PRO A 160 11.35 1.22 17.94
C PRO A 160 10.49 0.08 18.50
N GLY A 161 11.06 -1.12 18.53
CA GLY A 161 10.49 -2.25 19.25
C GLY A 161 10.92 -2.28 20.72
N ILE A 162 10.44 -3.27 21.45
CA ILE A 162 10.90 -3.53 22.82
C ILE A 162 12.28 -4.19 22.76
N PRO A 163 13.31 -3.67 23.48
CA PRO A 163 14.64 -4.26 23.48
C PRO A 163 14.61 -5.76 23.88
N GLY A 164 15.27 -6.59 23.08
CA GLY A 164 15.36 -8.04 23.32
C GLY A 164 14.18 -8.87 22.78
N ILE A 165 13.19 -8.22 22.12
CA ILE A 165 12.11 -8.90 21.40
C ILE A 165 12.32 -8.68 19.90
N GLY A 166 12.68 -9.73 19.14
CA GLY A 166 12.84 -9.63 17.69
C GLY A 166 13.75 -10.67 17.09
#